data_cbd8c6835237902953ef3b21d56256c3
#
_entry.id   cbd8c6835237902953ef3b21d56256c3
#
_cell.length_a   1.000
_cell.length_b   1.000
_cell.length_c   1.000
_cell.angle_alpha   90.00
_cell.angle_beta   90.00
_cell.angle_gamma   90.00
#
_symmetry.space_group_name_H-M   'P 1'
#
loop_
_entity.id
_entity.type
_entity.pdbx_description
1 polymer ?
#
loop_
_entity_poly.entity_id
_entity_poly.type
_entity_poly.pdbx_seq_one_letter_code
_entity_poly.pdbx_strand_id
1 'polypeptide(L)'
;MRAFIFNFEIARNGRCADLDRMRLAGPPIGQPRSQQVAGGLKKLGLDPAKVKYVIISHAHVNEVGGAKLMQERYGARIVMGAGDWDLVSESVNGFPTGKPKRDIVAEDGMKITLGGRTVTLYLLPGHTPGTIGGIFQVHDRGKPLTVAYSGGTEFNFENDVPHFDTYLASVRRFAAIAAAAGATIIMGNQSQFDNAAPKLRMLADRRTGEPHPLEVGAAAVARYFKIEDECAQAVRLKLLAQQRK
;
A
#
# COMPACT_ATOMS: atom_id res chain seq x y z
N MET A 1 4.02 18.14 -12.79
CA MET A 1 4.07 16.68 -12.50
C MET A 1 2.80 16.33 -11.73
N ARG A 2 2.11 15.23 -12.08
CA ARG A 2 0.93 14.71 -11.35
C ARG A 2 1.35 13.44 -10.63
N ALA A 3 0.80 13.14 -9.46
CA ALA A 3 1.23 12.02 -8.62
C ALA A 3 0.06 11.18 -8.11
N PHE A 4 0.33 9.89 -7.89
CA PHE A 4 -0.45 8.99 -7.06
C PHE A 4 0.20 8.86 -5.69
N ILE A 5 -0.59 8.60 -4.67
CA ILE A 5 -0.11 8.19 -3.35
C ILE A 5 -0.82 6.88 -2.98
N PHE A 6 -0.05 5.89 -2.55
CA PHE A 6 -0.53 4.69 -1.88
C PHE A 6 -0.28 4.84 -0.39
N ASN A 7 -1.32 4.75 0.43
CA ASN A 7 -1.22 4.81 1.90
C ASN A 7 -0.22 5.84 2.42
N PHE A 8 -0.15 7.01 1.75
CA PHE A 8 0.89 8.00 2.01
C PHE A 8 2.32 7.58 1.62
N GLU A 9 2.50 6.49 0.89
CA GLU A 9 3.72 6.22 0.13
C GLU A 9 3.64 6.85 -1.25
N ILE A 10 4.71 7.54 -1.65
CA ILE A 10 4.71 8.33 -2.89
C ILE A 10 5.29 7.52 -4.03
N ALA A 11 4.46 7.18 -5.02
CA ALA A 11 4.97 6.72 -6.30
C ALA A 11 5.32 7.93 -7.19
N ARG A 12 6.61 8.16 -7.40
CA ARG A 12 7.12 9.24 -8.24
C ARG A 12 7.46 8.75 -9.65
N ASN A 13 7.37 9.66 -10.63
CA ASN A 13 7.78 9.45 -12.03
C ASN A 13 9.16 8.77 -12.14
N GLY A 14 9.20 7.47 -12.04
CA GLY A 14 10.30 6.64 -12.47
C GLY A 14 11.65 6.78 -11.76
N ARG A 15 11.75 7.53 -10.67
CA ARG A 15 12.97 7.60 -9.87
C ARG A 15 12.68 7.21 -8.42
N CYS A 16 12.99 5.98 -8.06
CA CYS A 16 12.99 5.55 -6.66
C CYS A 16 14.03 6.31 -5.80
N ALA A 17 15.00 6.97 -6.42
CA ALA A 17 16.01 7.79 -5.75
C ALA A 17 15.45 8.93 -4.89
N ASP A 18 14.21 9.32 -5.11
CA ASP A 18 13.59 10.40 -4.36
C ASP A 18 12.94 9.95 -3.04
N LEU A 19 12.76 8.63 -2.83
CA LEU A 19 12.31 8.07 -1.54
C LEU A 19 13.37 8.24 -0.45
N ASP A 20 14.64 8.37 -0.82
CA ASP A 20 15.75 8.63 0.11
C ASP A 20 15.64 9.92 0.88
N ARG A 21 15.10 10.96 0.26
CA ARG A 21 14.90 12.25 0.91
C ARG A 21 13.73 12.24 1.87
N MET A 22 12.91 11.20 1.85
CA MET A 22 11.91 10.89 2.88
C MET A 22 12.54 10.21 4.11
N ARG A 23 13.83 10.37 4.39
CA ARG A 23 14.34 10.09 5.73
C ARG A 23 13.46 10.84 6.71
N LEU A 24 12.43 10.13 7.11
CA LEU A 24 11.61 10.53 8.23
C LEU A 24 12.52 10.41 9.46
N ALA A 25 13.18 11.49 9.80
CA ALA A 25 13.29 11.79 11.22
C ALA A 25 11.88 11.53 11.73
N GLY A 26 11.72 10.57 12.65
CA GLY A 26 10.41 10.21 13.16
C GLY A 26 9.63 11.48 13.45
N PRO A 27 8.34 11.53 13.18
CA PRO A 27 7.59 12.77 13.28
C PRO A 27 7.78 13.36 14.67
N PRO A 28 7.81 14.68 14.80
CA PRO A 28 7.66 15.32 16.10
C PRO A 28 6.40 14.73 16.73
N ILE A 29 6.54 14.15 17.91
CA ILE A 29 5.43 13.61 18.68
C ILE A 29 4.33 14.68 18.70
N GLY A 30 3.14 14.39 18.11
CA GLY A 30 1.98 15.29 18.13
C GLY A 30 1.53 15.90 16.80
N GLN A 31 2.24 15.72 15.67
CA GLN A 31 1.71 16.20 14.39
C GLN A 31 0.85 15.11 13.70
N PRO A 32 -0.34 15.48 13.15
CA PRO A 32 -1.17 14.58 12.37
C PRO A 32 -0.38 14.01 11.16
N ARG A 33 -0.48 12.71 10.91
CA ARG A 33 0.21 12.04 9.77
C ARG A 33 -0.03 12.73 8.42
N SER A 34 -1.19 13.33 8.25
CA SER A 34 -1.55 14.12 7.07
C SER A 34 -0.62 15.30 6.79
N GLN A 35 -0.18 16.00 7.84
CA GLN A 35 0.78 17.10 7.69
C GLN A 35 2.18 16.57 7.36
N GLN A 36 2.51 15.37 7.82
CA GLN A 36 3.79 14.72 7.52
C GLN A 36 3.88 14.36 6.03
N VAL A 37 2.80 13.87 5.41
CA VAL A 37 2.75 13.57 3.98
C VAL A 37 2.93 14.84 3.15
N ALA A 38 2.15 15.88 3.43
CA ALA A 38 2.29 17.14 2.71
C ALA A 38 3.68 17.78 2.91
N GLY A 39 4.23 17.69 4.13
CA GLY A 39 5.58 18.13 4.46
C GLY A 39 6.66 17.30 3.75
N GLY A 40 6.51 15.99 3.70
CA GLY A 40 7.40 15.09 2.96
C GLY A 40 7.41 15.38 1.46
N LEU A 41 6.25 15.57 0.85
CA LEU A 41 6.12 15.99 -0.54
C LEU A 41 6.90 17.28 -0.82
N LYS A 42 6.71 18.30 0.02
CA LYS A 42 7.41 19.58 -0.11
C LYS A 42 8.92 19.43 0.04
N LYS A 43 9.41 18.63 0.99
CA LYS A 43 10.84 18.33 1.16
C LYS A 43 11.45 17.66 -0.08
N LEU A 44 10.65 16.89 -0.81
CA LEU A 44 11.03 16.30 -2.09
C LEU A 44 10.91 17.27 -3.29
N GLY A 45 10.57 18.54 -3.06
CA GLY A 45 10.30 19.50 -4.12
C GLY A 45 9.01 19.21 -4.88
N LEU A 46 8.08 18.45 -4.29
CA LEU A 46 6.78 18.15 -4.85
C LEU A 46 5.72 19.07 -4.27
N ASP A 47 4.83 19.53 -5.14
CA ASP A 47 3.65 20.28 -4.74
C ASP A 47 2.51 19.33 -4.38
N PRO A 48 2.03 19.29 -3.12
CA PRO A 48 0.91 18.44 -2.72
C PRO A 48 -0.37 18.68 -3.54
N ALA A 49 -0.59 19.87 -4.08
CA ALA A 49 -1.75 20.19 -4.94
C ALA A 49 -1.70 19.47 -6.29
N LYS A 50 -0.54 18.91 -6.67
CA LYS A 50 -0.39 18.09 -7.88
C LYS A 50 -0.70 16.61 -7.67
N VAL A 51 -0.94 16.19 -6.44
CA VAL A 51 -1.47 14.85 -6.13
C VAL A 51 -2.92 14.80 -6.62
N LYS A 52 -3.23 13.86 -7.52
CA LYS A 52 -4.58 13.72 -8.09
C LYS A 52 -5.36 12.58 -7.47
N TYR A 53 -4.67 11.53 -7.05
CA TYR A 53 -5.29 10.36 -6.42
C TYR A 53 -4.52 9.97 -5.18
N VAL A 54 -5.26 9.65 -4.12
CA VAL A 54 -4.78 8.97 -2.92
C VAL A 54 -5.48 7.61 -2.88
N ILE A 55 -4.72 6.55 -3.04
CA ILE A 55 -5.22 5.18 -3.07
C ILE A 55 -4.99 4.62 -1.66
N ILE A 56 -6.07 4.34 -0.94
CA ILE A 56 -6.04 3.81 0.42
C ILE A 56 -6.20 2.30 0.33
N SER A 57 -5.24 1.55 0.86
CA SER A 57 -5.25 0.10 0.81
C SER A 57 -6.37 -0.51 1.61
N HIS A 58 -6.65 0.05 2.80
CA HIS A 58 -7.71 -0.43 3.69
C HIS A 58 -8.08 0.60 4.77
N ALA A 59 -9.18 0.36 5.50
CA ALA A 59 -9.84 1.34 6.39
C ALA A 59 -9.25 1.48 7.80
N HIS A 60 -7.99 1.12 8.03
CA HIS A 60 -7.38 1.41 9.33
C HIS A 60 -6.96 2.88 9.46
N VAL A 61 -6.93 3.37 10.70
CA VAL A 61 -6.67 4.78 11.02
C VAL A 61 -5.33 5.28 10.48
N ASN A 62 -4.32 4.42 10.49
CA ASN A 62 -2.99 4.75 9.99
C ASN A 62 -2.95 4.91 8.47
N GLU A 63 -3.81 4.22 7.72
CA GLU A 63 -3.92 4.32 6.26
C GLU A 63 -4.83 5.48 5.84
N VAL A 64 -5.96 5.67 6.54
CA VAL A 64 -6.96 6.69 6.19
C VAL A 64 -6.62 8.08 6.73
N GLY A 65 -5.87 8.16 7.82
CA GLY A 65 -5.71 9.36 8.66
C GLY A 65 -5.23 10.64 7.98
N GLY A 66 -4.76 10.59 6.73
CA GLY A 66 -4.38 11.76 5.95
C GLY A 66 -5.31 12.09 4.80
N ALA A 67 -6.26 11.20 4.50
CA ALA A 67 -7.07 11.28 3.30
C ALA A 67 -7.94 12.53 3.24
N LYS A 68 -8.60 12.89 4.35
CA LYS A 68 -9.43 14.11 4.42
C LYS A 68 -8.62 15.37 4.08
N LEU A 69 -7.43 15.54 4.66
CA LEU A 69 -6.57 16.69 4.36
C LEU A 69 -6.23 16.75 2.87
N MET A 70 -5.85 15.61 2.28
CA MET A 70 -5.50 15.55 0.87
C MET A 70 -6.70 15.88 -0.02
N GLN A 71 -7.88 15.41 0.36
CA GLN A 71 -9.13 15.68 -0.36
C GLN A 71 -9.53 17.16 -0.26
N GLU A 72 -9.65 17.71 0.95
CA GLU A 72 -10.20 19.05 1.16
C GLU A 72 -9.22 20.18 0.84
N ARG A 73 -7.94 20.00 1.21
CA ARG A 73 -6.95 21.07 1.04
C ARG A 73 -6.26 21.05 -0.31
N TYR A 74 -6.09 19.86 -0.90
CA TYR A 74 -5.29 19.68 -2.11
C TYR A 74 -6.12 19.18 -3.31
N GLY A 75 -7.40 18.89 -3.11
CA GLY A 75 -8.31 18.44 -4.18
C GLY A 75 -7.97 17.06 -4.74
N ALA A 76 -7.29 16.21 -3.96
CA ALA A 76 -7.00 14.86 -4.36
C ALA A 76 -8.26 13.97 -4.28
N ARG A 77 -8.46 13.11 -5.28
CA ARG A 77 -9.51 12.09 -5.28
C ARG A 77 -9.08 10.91 -4.41
N ILE A 78 -9.97 10.45 -3.54
CA ILE A 78 -9.69 9.32 -2.65
C ILE A 78 -10.27 8.05 -3.25
N VAL A 79 -9.44 7.00 -3.34
CA VAL A 79 -9.82 5.68 -3.89
C VAL A 79 -9.74 4.65 -2.77
N MET A 80 -10.79 3.90 -2.56
CA MET A 80 -10.88 2.85 -1.53
C MET A 80 -11.92 1.80 -1.93
N GLY A 81 -11.78 0.56 -1.44
CA GLY A 81 -12.77 -0.48 -1.66
C GLY A 81 -14.13 -0.16 -1.01
N ALA A 82 -15.21 -0.72 -1.55
CA ALA A 82 -16.58 -0.45 -1.09
C ALA A 82 -16.75 -0.72 0.41
N GLY A 83 -16.40 -1.92 0.86
CA GLY A 83 -16.54 -2.30 2.28
C GLY A 83 -15.73 -1.41 3.23
N ASP A 84 -14.61 -0.87 2.78
CA ASP A 84 -13.78 0.02 3.58
C ASP A 84 -14.32 1.45 3.62
N TRP A 85 -14.98 1.90 2.56
CA TRP A 85 -15.77 3.12 2.61
C TRP A 85 -16.90 3.03 3.64
N ASP A 86 -17.54 1.86 3.75
CA ASP A 86 -18.60 1.62 4.72
C ASP A 86 -18.01 1.62 6.14
N LEU A 87 -16.91 0.92 6.40
CA LEU A 87 -16.21 0.95 7.70
C LEU A 87 -15.80 2.36 8.11
N VAL A 88 -15.28 3.18 7.20
CA VAL A 88 -14.93 4.58 7.47
C VAL A 88 -16.19 5.39 7.84
N SER A 89 -17.32 5.18 7.15
CA SER A 89 -18.56 5.90 7.41
C SER A 89 -19.15 5.57 8.78
N GLU A 90 -19.12 4.31 9.17
CA GLU A 90 -19.70 3.78 10.42
C GLU A 90 -18.84 4.05 11.65
N SER A 91 -17.53 4.22 11.49
CA SER A 91 -16.62 4.45 12.62
C SER A 91 -16.99 5.72 13.40
N VAL A 92 -17.35 5.59 14.68
CA VAL A 92 -17.78 6.73 15.52
C VAL A 92 -16.58 7.58 15.99
N ASN A 93 -15.42 7.00 16.28
CA ASN A 93 -14.31 7.67 16.97
C ASN A 93 -12.93 7.44 16.32
N GLY A 94 -12.85 6.96 15.07
CA GLY A 94 -11.63 6.36 14.55
C GLY A 94 -10.63 7.31 13.87
N PHE A 95 -11.00 8.54 13.49
CA PHE A 95 -10.14 9.37 12.64
C PHE A 95 -9.88 10.75 13.26
N PRO A 96 -8.74 10.95 13.95
CA PRO A 96 -8.42 12.20 14.64
C PRO A 96 -8.42 13.44 13.74
N THR A 97 -8.16 13.25 12.45
CA THR A 97 -8.17 14.33 11.44
C THR A 97 -9.51 14.45 10.71
N GLY A 98 -10.51 13.67 11.13
CA GLY A 98 -11.81 13.53 10.47
C GLY A 98 -11.79 12.57 9.28
N LYS A 99 -13.00 12.19 8.84
CA LYS A 99 -13.20 11.23 7.74
C LYS A 99 -13.15 11.93 6.38
N PRO A 100 -12.54 11.31 5.35
CA PRO A 100 -12.73 11.77 3.98
C PRO A 100 -14.18 11.54 3.54
N LYS A 101 -14.66 12.36 2.63
CA LYS A 101 -15.94 12.11 1.95
C LYS A 101 -15.76 10.94 0.98
N ARG A 102 -16.74 10.03 0.93
CA ARG A 102 -16.78 8.92 -0.04
C ARG A 102 -16.62 9.49 -1.45
N ASP A 103 -15.70 8.92 -2.23
CA ASP A 103 -15.34 9.45 -3.54
C ASP A 103 -15.28 8.29 -4.56
N ILE A 104 -14.11 7.77 -4.91
CA ILE A 104 -13.98 6.69 -5.87
C ILE A 104 -14.04 5.34 -5.14
N VAL A 105 -14.97 4.50 -5.56
CA VAL A 105 -15.01 3.09 -5.13
C VAL A 105 -14.13 2.28 -6.07
N ALA A 106 -13.14 1.60 -5.50
CA ALA A 106 -12.27 0.71 -6.27
C ALA A 106 -13.05 -0.55 -6.68
N GLU A 107 -12.90 -0.92 -7.94
CA GLU A 107 -13.40 -2.16 -8.50
C GLU A 107 -12.24 -3.10 -8.84
N ASP A 108 -12.52 -4.39 -8.91
CA ASP A 108 -11.50 -5.38 -9.25
C ASP A 108 -11.02 -5.21 -10.70
N GLY A 109 -9.70 -5.13 -10.89
CA GLY A 109 -9.11 -4.82 -12.19
C GLY A 109 -9.21 -3.36 -12.64
N MET A 110 -9.72 -2.45 -11.77
CA MET A 110 -9.83 -1.03 -12.07
C MET A 110 -8.46 -0.44 -12.42
N LYS A 111 -8.41 0.32 -13.53
CA LYS A 111 -7.19 1.01 -13.98
C LYS A 111 -7.30 2.49 -13.77
N ILE A 112 -6.32 3.07 -13.07
CA ILE A 112 -6.18 4.52 -12.92
C ILE A 112 -4.93 4.96 -13.68
N THR A 113 -5.12 5.81 -14.69
CA THR A 113 -4.01 6.30 -15.52
C THR A 113 -3.78 7.78 -15.28
N LEU A 114 -2.52 8.15 -15.04
CA LEU A 114 -2.12 9.53 -14.80
C LEU A 114 -0.71 9.78 -15.37
N GLY A 115 -0.59 10.75 -16.27
CA GLY A 115 0.72 11.10 -16.84
C GLY A 115 1.42 9.96 -17.57
N GLY A 116 0.66 9.10 -18.27
CA GLY A 116 1.18 7.94 -19.00
C GLY A 116 1.56 6.75 -18.09
N ARG A 117 1.22 6.78 -16.81
CA ARG A 117 1.41 5.68 -15.86
C ARG A 117 0.06 5.12 -15.45
N THR A 118 -0.04 3.81 -15.42
CA THR A 118 -1.25 3.09 -15.01
C THR A 118 -0.99 2.26 -13.77
N VAL A 119 -1.90 2.36 -12.83
CA VAL A 119 -2.02 1.45 -11.69
C VAL A 119 -3.26 0.59 -11.93
N THR A 120 -3.11 -0.72 -11.84
CA THR A 120 -4.25 -1.65 -11.84
C THR A 120 -4.52 -2.07 -10.41
N LEU A 121 -5.73 -1.85 -9.92
CA LEU A 121 -6.18 -2.17 -8.57
C LEU A 121 -6.87 -3.53 -8.54
N TYR A 122 -6.71 -4.25 -7.45
CA TYR A 122 -7.34 -5.56 -7.22
C TYR A 122 -7.98 -5.58 -5.84
N LEU A 123 -9.20 -6.11 -5.76
CA LEU A 123 -9.87 -6.34 -4.49
C LEU A 123 -9.28 -7.57 -3.81
N LEU A 124 -8.83 -7.42 -2.59
CA LEU A 124 -8.15 -8.45 -1.78
C LEU A 124 -8.78 -8.51 -0.37
N PRO A 125 -10.09 -8.82 -0.27
CA PRO A 125 -10.76 -8.86 1.03
C PRO A 125 -10.11 -9.88 1.97
N GLY A 126 -10.19 -9.62 3.26
CA GLY A 126 -9.65 -10.49 4.31
C GLY A 126 -9.01 -9.70 5.44
N HIS A 127 -8.02 -8.84 5.18
CA HIS A 127 -7.51 -7.93 6.21
C HIS A 127 -8.59 -6.91 6.64
N THR A 128 -9.28 -6.34 5.67
CA THR A 128 -10.58 -5.65 5.79
C THR A 128 -11.48 -6.08 4.64
N PRO A 129 -12.81 -5.84 4.71
CA PRO A 129 -13.72 -6.20 3.62
C PRO A 129 -13.41 -5.52 2.27
N GLY A 130 -12.83 -4.32 2.31
CA GLY A 130 -12.52 -3.53 1.13
C GLY A 130 -11.02 -3.41 0.83
N THR A 131 -10.17 -4.25 1.42
CA THR A 131 -8.72 -4.22 1.16
C THR A 131 -8.43 -4.28 -0.34
N ILE A 132 -7.52 -3.42 -0.79
CA ILE A 132 -7.04 -3.40 -2.19
C ILE A 132 -5.53 -3.54 -2.26
N GLY A 133 -5.07 -4.22 -3.31
CA GLY A 133 -3.68 -4.23 -3.76
C GLY A 133 -3.54 -3.57 -5.12
N GLY A 134 -2.32 -3.51 -5.64
CA GLY A 134 -2.07 -2.87 -6.93
C GLY A 134 -0.87 -3.43 -7.68
N ILE A 135 -0.97 -3.41 -9.00
CA ILE A 135 0.15 -3.69 -9.91
C ILE A 135 0.43 -2.42 -10.72
N PHE A 136 1.68 -2.00 -10.74
CA PHE A 136 2.12 -0.84 -11.52
C PHE A 136 3.59 -0.92 -11.90
N GLN A 137 4.01 -0.09 -12.85
CA GLN A 137 5.40 0.00 -13.27
C GLN A 137 6.07 1.27 -12.76
N VAL A 138 7.30 1.13 -12.31
CA VAL A 138 8.25 2.20 -12.04
C VAL A 138 9.46 2.07 -12.97
N HIS A 139 10.35 3.05 -12.99
CA HIS A 139 11.56 2.97 -13.81
C HIS A 139 12.79 3.31 -12.98
N ASP A 140 13.78 2.45 -13.07
CA ASP A 140 15.11 2.71 -12.53
C ASP A 140 16.09 2.93 -13.69
N ARG A 141 16.65 4.13 -13.82
CA ARG A 141 17.61 4.47 -14.88
C ARG A 141 17.13 4.04 -16.28
N GLY A 142 15.85 4.18 -16.56
CA GLY A 142 15.21 3.80 -17.82
C GLY A 142 14.70 2.36 -17.90
N LYS A 143 15.15 1.46 -17.03
CA LYS A 143 14.67 0.07 -16.94
C LYS A 143 13.30 0.03 -16.29
N PRO A 144 12.25 -0.55 -16.92
CA PRO A 144 10.95 -0.75 -16.27
C PRO A 144 11.07 -1.85 -15.22
N LEU A 145 10.44 -1.62 -14.06
CA LEU A 145 10.32 -2.56 -12.95
C LEU A 145 8.85 -2.66 -12.56
N THR A 146 8.35 -3.89 -12.39
CA THR A 146 6.98 -4.13 -12.00
C THR A 146 6.87 -4.29 -10.49
N VAL A 147 5.96 -3.52 -9.89
CA VAL A 147 5.67 -3.52 -8.46
C VAL A 147 4.38 -4.25 -8.21
N ALA A 148 4.39 -5.19 -7.25
CA ALA A 148 3.21 -5.71 -6.59
C ALA A 148 3.07 -5.02 -5.22
N TYR A 149 1.97 -4.31 -5.01
CA TYR A 149 1.64 -3.65 -3.75
C TYR A 149 0.60 -4.49 -3.00
N SER A 150 0.98 -5.08 -1.86
CA SER A 150 0.08 -5.82 -0.97
C SER A 150 -0.54 -4.87 0.04
N GLY A 151 -1.87 -4.73 0.02
CA GLY A 151 -2.59 -3.73 0.81
C GLY A 151 -2.98 -4.17 2.22
N GLY A 152 -2.82 -5.45 2.59
CA GLY A 152 -3.27 -5.95 3.90
C GLY A 152 -2.52 -7.19 4.34
N THR A 153 -1.27 -7.04 4.77
CA THR A 153 -0.38 -8.18 5.11
C THR A 153 -0.56 -8.69 6.53
N GLU A 154 -1.15 -7.93 7.44
CA GLU A 154 -1.22 -8.23 8.87
C GLU A 154 -2.51 -8.98 9.26
N PHE A 155 -2.44 -9.83 10.32
CA PHE A 155 -3.57 -10.62 10.83
C PHE A 155 -4.21 -9.97 12.07
N ASN A 156 -4.48 -8.67 12.01
CA ASN A 156 -5.12 -7.89 13.07
C ASN A 156 -6.64 -7.74 12.84
N PHE A 157 -7.28 -8.80 12.37
CA PHE A 157 -8.72 -8.90 12.15
C PHE A 157 -9.34 -9.98 13.05
N GLU A 158 -10.65 -10.22 12.95
CA GLU A 158 -11.33 -11.24 13.73
C GLU A 158 -10.73 -12.63 13.52
N ASN A 159 -10.37 -13.29 14.63
CA ASN A 159 -9.75 -14.61 14.63
C ASN A 159 -10.81 -15.70 14.44
N ASP A 160 -11.38 -15.79 13.25
CA ASP A 160 -12.26 -16.87 12.86
C ASP A 160 -11.82 -17.55 11.56
N VAL A 161 -12.26 -18.79 11.36
CA VAL A 161 -11.87 -19.59 10.20
C VAL A 161 -12.36 -18.99 8.88
N PRO A 162 -13.62 -18.50 8.74
CA PRO A 162 -14.10 -17.87 7.51
C PRO A 162 -13.28 -16.64 7.10
N HIS A 163 -12.84 -15.83 8.05
CA HIS A 163 -11.98 -14.67 7.77
C HIS A 163 -10.64 -15.11 7.16
N PHE A 164 -9.99 -16.12 7.78
CA PHE A 164 -8.75 -16.66 7.23
C PHE A 164 -8.94 -17.35 5.87
N ASP A 165 -10.09 -17.99 5.61
CA ASP A 165 -10.39 -18.54 4.28
C ASP A 165 -10.45 -17.45 3.21
N THR A 166 -11.11 -16.33 3.52
CA THR A 166 -11.19 -15.15 2.63
C THR A 166 -9.82 -14.53 2.39
N TYR A 167 -9.06 -14.35 3.47
CA TYR A 167 -7.71 -13.80 3.41
C TYR A 167 -6.77 -14.67 2.55
N LEU A 168 -6.74 -15.97 2.79
CA LEU A 168 -5.94 -16.93 2.04
C LEU A 168 -6.29 -16.96 0.54
N ALA A 169 -7.59 -16.90 0.22
CA ALA A 169 -8.03 -16.82 -1.17
C ALA A 169 -7.48 -15.56 -1.86
N SER A 170 -7.52 -14.40 -1.17
CA SER A 170 -6.99 -13.12 -1.67
C SER A 170 -5.47 -13.16 -1.85
N VAL A 171 -4.72 -13.68 -0.88
CA VAL A 171 -3.25 -13.80 -0.96
C VAL A 171 -2.83 -14.67 -2.14
N ARG A 172 -3.43 -15.86 -2.28
CA ARG A 172 -3.12 -16.81 -3.38
C ARG A 172 -3.45 -16.21 -4.75
N ARG A 173 -4.61 -15.56 -4.85
CA ARG A 173 -5.02 -14.86 -6.06
C ARG A 173 -4.03 -13.76 -6.44
N PHE A 174 -3.64 -12.92 -5.49
CA PHE A 174 -2.75 -11.81 -5.78
C PHE A 174 -1.32 -12.26 -6.05
N ALA A 175 -0.86 -13.35 -5.43
CA ALA A 175 0.40 -14.00 -5.77
C ALA A 175 0.44 -14.43 -7.25
N ALA A 176 -0.64 -15.04 -7.75
CA ALA A 176 -0.76 -15.43 -9.15
C ALA A 176 -0.77 -14.21 -10.09
N ILE A 177 -1.47 -13.13 -9.73
CA ILE A 177 -1.51 -11.87 -10.48
C ILE A 177 -0.11 -11.23 -10.53
N ALA A 178 0.59 -11.17 -9.41
CA ALA A 178 1.93 -10.61 -9.31
C ALA A 178 2.94 -11.39 -10.16
N ALA A 179 2.85 -12.74 -10.14
CA ALA A 179 3.67 -13.60 -10.96
C ALA A 179 3.40 -13.41 -12.46
N ALA A 180 2.13 -13.37 -12.87
CA ALA A 180 1.71 -13.14 -14.26
C ALA A 180 2.13 -11.76 -14.77
N ALA A 181 2.16 -10.74 -13.90
CA ALA A 181 2.63 -9.40 -14.21
C ALA A 181 4.18 -9.29 -14.25
N GLY A 182 4.91 -10.33 -13.89
CA GLY A 182 6.36 -10.31 -13.79
C GLY A 182 6.88 -9.37 -12.70
N ALA A 183 6.20 -9.30 -11.55
CA ALA A 183 6.60 -8.42 -10.46
C ALA A 183 7.98 -8.81 -9.89
N THR A 184 8.88 -7.83 -9.80
CA THR A 184 10.21 -7.96 -9.22
C THR A 184 10.40 -7.11 -7.97
N ILE A 185 9.42 -6.29 -7.66
CA ILE A 185 9.34 -5.49 -6.43
C ILE A 185 8.07 -5.88 -5.68
N ILE A 186 8.21 -6.10 -4.38
CA ILE A 186 7.08 -6.18 -3.45
C ILE A 186 7.07 -4.95 -2.56
N MET A 187 5.91 -4.35 -2.41
CA MET A 187 5.64 -3.29 -1.44
C MET A 187 4.51 -3.75 -0.51
N GLY A 188 4.75 -3.73 0.77
CA GLY A 188 3.73 -3.95 1.80
C GLY A 188 3.01 -2.64 2.16
N ASN A 189 1.84 -2.77 2.77
CA ASN A 189 1.11 -1.63 3.34
C ASN A 189 1.85 -0.97 4.52
N GLN A 190 2.80 -1.68 5.12
CA GLN A 190 3.67 -1.18 6.19
C GLN A 190 5.11 -1.61 5.94
N SER A 191 6.05 -0.69 6.17
CA SER A 191 7.47 -0.83 5.82
C SER A 191 8.23 -1.96 6.54
N GLN A 192 7.67 -2.53 7.62
CA GLN A 192 8.25 -3.70 8.28
C GLN A 192 8.07 -4.99 7.47
N PHE A 193 6.99 -5.11 6.69
CA PHE A 193 6.70 -6.34 5.96
C PHE A 193 7.55 -6.52 4.70
N ASP A 194 7.95 -5.44 4.07
CA ASP A 194 8.80 -5.46 2.87
C ASP A 194 10.25 -5.02 3.13
N ASN A 195 10.58 -4.70 4.39
CA ASN A 195 11.89 -4.19 4.79
C ASN A 195 12.29 -2.90 4.05
N ALA A 196 11.32 -2.01 3.80
CA ALA A 196 11.52 -0.80 3.01
C ALA A 196 12.54 0.15 3.64
N ALA A 197 12.50 0.37 4.95
CA ALA A 197 13.36 1.35 5.61
C ALA A 197 14.88 1.07 5.46
N PRO A 198 15.39 -0.17 5.68
CA PRO A 198 16.80 -0.49 5.34
C PRO A 198 17.09 -0.37 3.85
N LYS A 199 16.19 -0.84 2.98
CA LYS A 199 16.39 -0.76 1.52
C LYS A 199 16.48 0.68 1.02
N LEU A 200 15.70 1.59 1.60
CA LEU A 200 15.78 3.01 1.29
C LEU A 200 17.12 3.63 1.73
N ARG A 201 17.67 3.20 2.88
CA ARG A 201 19.03 3.60 3.28
C ARG A 201 20.09 3.10 2.28
N MET A 202 19.99 1.85 1.85
CA MET A 202 20.88 1.31 0.82
C MET A 202 20.76 2.06 -0.50
N LEU A 203 19.56 2.52 -0.84
CA LEU A 203 19.31 3.31 -2.05
C LEU A 203 20.04 4.66 -2.00
N ALA A 204 20.13 5.30 -0.80
CA ALA A 204 20.86 6.56 -0.61
C ALA A 204 22.35 6.44 -0.95
N ASP A 205 22.92 5.33 -0.58
CA ASP A 205 24.35 5.08 -0.74
C ASP A 205 24.69 4.33 -2.07
N ARG A 206 23.66 4.08 -2.90
CA ARG A 206 23.74 3.29 -4.12
C ARG A 206 24.65 3.92 -5.18
N ARG A 207 25.65 3.18 -5.61
CA ARG A 207 26.63 3.55 -6.65
C ARG A 207 26.07 3.28 -8.07
N THR A 208 26.72 3.87 -9.04
CA THR A 208 26.45 3.57 -10.46
C THR A 208 26.75 2.10 -10.75
N GLY A 209 25.81 1.40 -11.43
CA GLY A 209 25.94 -0.02 -11.76
C GLY A 209 25.40 -0.99 -10.72
N GLU A 210 25.17 -0.57 -9.48
CA GLU A 210 24.57 -1.43 -8.46
C GLU A 210 23.07 -1.67 -8.73
N PRO A 211 22.54 -2.86 -8.38
CA PRO A 211 21.12 -3.17 -8.51
C PRO A 211 20.27 -2.28 -7.60
N HIS A 212 18.99 -2.08 -7.98
CA HIS A 212 18.06 -1.30 -7.16
C HIS A 212 17.69 -2.10 -5.89
N PRO A 213 17.86 -1.56 -4.67
CA PRO A 213 17.63 -2.33 -3.43
C PRO A 213 16.19 -2.84 -3.25
N LEU A 214 15.20 -2.18 -3.86
CA LEU A 214 13.81 -2.65 -3.85
C LEU A 214 13.54 -3.71 -4.94
N GLU A 215 14.39 -3.87 -5.95
CA GLU A 215 14.27 -4.92 -6.95
C GLU A 215 14.80 -6.24 -6.38
N VAL A 216 13.93 -6.94 -5.66
CA VAL A 216 14.27 -8.20 -4.97
C VAL A 216 14.18 -9.43 -5.89
N GLY A 217 13.59 -9.27 -7.08
CA GLY A 217 13.39 -10.32 -8.07
C GLY A 217 12.13 -11.14 -7.85
N ALA A 218 11.63 -11.78 -8.93
CA ALA A 218 10.39 -12.53 -8.93
C ALA A 218 10.35 -13.66 -7.89
N ALA A 219 11.46 -14.35 -7.67
CA ALA A 219 11.55 -15.42 -6.68
C ALA A 219 11.34 -14.91 -5.23
N ALA A 220 11.82 -13.71 -4.92
CA ALA A 220 11.60 -13.11 -3.60
C ALA A 220 10.16 -12.61 -3.43
N VAL A 221 9.56 -12.06 -4.48
CA VAL A 221 8.13 -11.71 -4.49
C VAL A 221 7.26 -12.95 -4.26
N ALA A 222 7.54 -14.06 -4.93
CA ALA A 222 6.83 -15.32 -4.74
C ALA A 222 6.99 -15.86 -3.30
N ARG A 223 8.20 -15.80 -2.72
CA ARG A 223 8.44 -16.20 -1.33
C ARG A 223 7.69 -15.35 -0.33
N TYR A 224 7.57 -14.04 -0.58
CA TYR A 224 6.78 -13.15 0.27
C TYR A 224 5.34 -13.65 0.41
N PHE A 225 4.64 -13.87 -0.70
CA PHE A 225 3.28 -14.37 -0.68
C PHE A 225 3.15 -15.79 -0.13
N LYS A 226 4.16 -16.65 -0.37
CA LYS A 226 4.19 -17.99 0.22
C LYS A 226 4.27 -17.93 1.74
N ILE A 227 5.11 -17.08 2.31
CA ILE A 227 5.23 -16.90 3.77
C ILE A 227 3.91 -16.36 4.33
N GLU A 228 3.29 -15.39 3.67
CA GLU A 228 2.01 -14.83 4.06
C GLU A 228 0.90 -15.92 4.07
N ASP A 229 0.83 -16.74 3.04
CA ASP A 229 -0.10 -17.88 2.95
C ASP A 229 0.15 -18.91 4.06
N GLU A 230 1.39 -19.35 4.24
CA GLU A 230 1.75 -20.37 5.23
C GLU A 230 1.49 -19.89 6.68
N CYS A 231 1.81 -18.63 6.99
CA CYS A 231 1.51 -18.04 8.29
C CYS A 231 0.01 -17.95 8.56
N ALA A 232 -0.78 -17.52 7.57
CA ALA A 232 -2.23 -17.49 7.70
C ALA A 232 -2.84 -18.88 7.85
N GLN A 233 -2.36 -19.87 7.08
CA GLN A 233 -2.79 -21.27 7.25
C GLN A 233 -2.48 -21.81 8.64
N ALA A 234 -1.31 -21.53 9.20
CA ALA A 234 -0.94 -21.97 10.54
C ALA A 234 -1.93 -21.45 11.61
N VAL A 235 -2.30 -20.16 11.54
CA VAL A 235 -3.31 -19.58 12.43
C VAL A 235 -4.67 -20.23 12.23
N ARG A 236 -5.11 -20.36 10.98
CA ARG A 236 -6.36 -21.02 10.62
C ARG A 236 -6.46 -22.47 11.18
N LEU A 237 -5.41 -23.26 11.03
CA LEU A 237 -5.37 -24.64 11.57
C LEU A 237 -5.45 -24.66 13.10
N LYS A 238 -4.78 -23.72 13.78
CA LYS A 238 -4.89 -23.56 15.22
C LYS A 238 -6.33 -23.27 15.65
N LEU A 239 -7.04 -22.39 14.95
CA LEU A 239 -8.45 -22.07 15.22
C LEU A 239 -9.35 -23.30 15.03
N LEU A 240 -9.18 -24.06 13.96
CA LEU A 240 -9.91 -25.32 13.72
C LEU A 240 -9.68 -26.36 14.84
N ALA A 241 -8.44 -26.46 15.33
CA ALA A 241 -8.13 -27.38 16.43
C ALA A 241 -8.78 -26.95 17.77
N GLN A 242 -9.00 -25.66 17.97
CA GLN A 242 -9.70 -25.12 19.15
C GLN A 242 -11.21 -25.35 19.12
N GLN A 243 -11.83 -25.36 17.93
CA GLN A 243 -13.26 -25.62 17.76
C GLN A 243 -13.65 -27.08 17.96
N ARG A 244 -12.67 -28.00 17.94
CA ARG A 244 -12.89 -29.45 18.14
C ARG A 244 -12.79 -29.92 19.61
N LYS A 245 -12.45 -29.01 20.50
CA LYS A 245 -12.37 -29.25 21.97
C LYS A 245 -13.63 -28.77 22.66
#